data_54af4efa430214737ff30fecfb0e4906
#
_entry.id   54af4efa430214737ff30fecfb0e4906
#
_cell.length_a   1.000
_cell.length_b   1.000
_cell.length_c   1.000
_cell.angle_alpha   90.00
_cell.angle_beta   90.00
_cell.angle_gamma   90.00
#
_symmetry.space_group_name_H-M   'P 1'
#
loop_
_entity.id
_entity.type
_entity.pdbx_description
1 polymer ?
#
loop_
_entity_poly.entity_id
_entity_poly.type
_entity_poly.pdbx_seq_one_letter_code
_entity_poly.pdbx_strand_id
1 'polypeptide(L)'
;MSEIHHFELQSQLIDQVEGDGKLLLSTGAIDYGVPPQFGGTAGKASPEELILAAISACFSMTLGFVLEKRKIAVTSIEMHAECEVDRIERQLHLASITLKPRITVEEDNAQIRQDIKAAIERAERACLISNAIRGNVEIRVEEEVRS
;
A
#
# COMPACT_ATOMS: atom_id res chain seq x y z
N MET A 1 -4.02 20.47 21.06
CA MET A 1 -4.03 21.26 19.80
C MET A 1 -3.96 20.34 18.59
N SER A 2 -4.78 20.62 17.60
CA SER A 2 -4.68 19.93 16.32
C SER A 2 -3.65 20.63 15.45
N GLU A 3 -2.86 19.84 14.71
CA GLU A 3 -1.90 20.31 13.74
C GLU A 3 -2.42 19.89 12.37
N ILE A 4 -2.56 20.83 11.44
CA ILE A 4 -3.14 20.58 10.13
C ILE A 4 -2.03 20.68 9.08
N HIS A 5 -1.88 19.61 8.31
CA HIS A 5 -0.95 19.55 7.17
C HIS A 5 -1.74 19.41 5.87
N HIS A 6 -1.31 20.09 4.83
CA HIS A 6 -1.95 20.09 3.52
C HIS A 6 -1.08 19.36 2.50
N PHE A 7 -1.72 18.53 1.68
CA PHE A 7 -1.10 17.84 0.56
C PHE A 7 -1.93 18.12 -0.68
N GLU A 8 -1.28 18.22 -1.82
CA GLU A 8 -1.97 18.49 -3.08
C GLU A 8 -1.35 17.70 -4.23
N LEU A 9 -2.14 17.48 -5.27
CA LEU A 9 -1.72 16.83 -6.49
C LEU A 9 -2.53 17.41 -7.65
N GLN A 10 -1.90 17.60 -8.79
CA GLN A 10 -2.56 17.93 -10.04
C GLN A 10 -2.64 16.71 -10.96
N SER A 11 -3.74 16.62 -11.70
CA SER A 11 -3.91 15.59 -12.71
C SER A 11 -4.60 16.18 -13.94
N GLN A 12 -4.42 15.49 -15.07
CA GLN A 12 -5.03 15.89 -16.34
C GLN A 12 -5.57 14.65 -17.05
N LEU A 13 -6.88 14.63 -17.31
CA LEU A 13 -7.45 13.64 -18.21
C LEU A 13 -7.18 14.10 -19.65
N ILE A 14 -6.52 13.26 -20.45
CA ILE A 14 -6.11 13.57 -21.82
C ILE A 14 -7.11 13.00 -22.83
N ASP A 15 -7.55 11.75 -22.63
CA ASP A 15 -8.51 11.09 -23.48
C ASP A 15 -9.69 10.58 -22.67
N GLN A 16 -10.84 11.27 -22.81
CA GLN A 16 -12.02 10.92 -22.05
C GLN A 16 -12.69 9.62 -22.48
N VAL A 17 -12.43 9.17 -23.71
CA VAL A 17 -13.01 7.91 -24.22
C VAL A 17 -12.21 6.71 -23.69
N GLU A 18 -10.89 6.78 -23.79
CA GLU A 18 -10.00 5.72 -23.30
C GLU A 18 -9.77 5.80 -21.80
N GLY A 19 -10.01 6.93 -21.18
CA GLY A 19 -9.78 7.15 -19.75
C GLY A 19 -8.30 7.37 -19.40
N ASP A 20 -7.51 7.85 -20.36
CA ASP A 20 -6.08 8.04 -20.18
C ASP A 20 -5.74 9.45 -19.71
N GLY A 21 -4.74 9.56 -18.85
CA GLY A 21 -4.30 10.86 -18.36
C GLY A 21 -2.92 10.85 -17.74
N LYS A 22 -2.61 11.93 -17.04
CA LYS A 22 -1.35 12.11 -16.32
C LYS A 22 -1.59 12.56 -14.89
N LEU A 23 -0.79 12.00 -13.98
CA LEU A 23 -0.65 12.46 -12.61
C LEU A 23 0.66 13.21 -12.49
N LEU A 24 0.62 14.41 -11.94
CA LEU A 24 1.82 15.25 -11.78
C LEU A 24 2.29 15.17 -10.32
N LEU A 25 3.20 14.25 -10.07
CA LEU A 25 3.80 14.06 -8.76
C LEU A 25 5.05 14.93 -8.60
N SER A 26 5.50 15.16 -7.38
CA SER A 26 6.74 15.89 -7.10
C SER A 26 7.98 15.22 -7.72
N THR A 27 7.90 13.90 -7.96
CA THR A 27 8.98 13.09 -8.52
C THR A 27 8.91 12.96 -10.04
N GLY A 28 7.87 13.48 -10.68
CA GLY A 28 7.66 13.38 -12.12
C GLY A 28 6.23 13.00 -12.49
N ALA A 29 5.95 12.97 -13.79
CA ALA A 29 4.64 12.60 -14.31
C ALA A 29 4.49 11.08 -14.43
N ILE A 30 3.30 10.59 -14.12
CA ILE A 30 2.92 9.18 -14.29
C ILE A 30 1.74 9.14 -15.22
N ASP A 31 1.83 8.31 -16.27
CA ASP A 31 0.69 8.03 -17.15
C ASP A 31 -0.27 7.07 -16.42
N TYR A 32 -1.54 7.40 -16.39
CA TYR A 32 -2.56 6.53 -15.83
C TYR A 32 -3.60 6.13 -16.87
N GLY A 33 -4.28 5.04 -16.63
CA GLY A 33 -5.34 4.57 -17.51
C GLY A 33 -6.15 3.45 -16.88
N VAL A 34 -7.17 3.02 -17.61
CA VAL A 34 -7.99 1.86 -17.24
C VAL A 34 -7.13 0.60 -17.33
N PRO A 35 -7.13 -0.28 -16.31
CA PRO A 35 -6.33 -1.49 -16.38
C PRO A 35 -6.87 -2.49 -17.42
N PRO A 36 -6.02 -3.39 -17.94
CA PRO A 36 -6.44 -4.41 -18.90
C PRO A 36 -7.61 -5.28 -18.43
N GLN A 37 -7.69 -5.55 -17.14
CA GLN A 37 -8.78 -6.31 -16.54
C GLN A 37 -10.17 -5.67 -16.76
N PHE A 38 -10.21 -4.36 -17.01
CA PHE A 38 -11.44 -3.61 -17.30
C PHE A 38 -11.47 -3.04 -18.72
N GLY A 39 -10.68 -3.64 -19.64
CA GLY A 39 -10.69 -3.28 -21.05
C GLY A 39 -9.69 -2.20 -21.45
N GLY A 40 -8.81 -1.79 -20.56
CA GLY A 40 -7.79 -0.79 -20.86
C GLY A 40 -6.53 -1.37 -21.49
N THR A 41 -5.53 -0.50 -21.65
CA THR A 41 -4.23 -0.82 -22.27
C THR A 41 -3.17 -0.99 -21.18
N ALA A 42 -2.32 -2.02 -21.32
CA ALA A 42 -1.19 -2.21 -20.42
C ALA A 42 -0.15 -1.09 -20.55
N GLY A 43 0.69 -0.94 -19.52
CA GLY A 43 1.81 0.01 -19.52
C GLY A 43 1.48 1.37 -18.88
N LYS A 44 0.32 1.51 -18.28
CA LYS A 44 -0.10 2.71 -17.54
C LYS A 44 -0.46 2.35 -16.12
N ALA A 45 -0.29 3.27 -15.19
CA ALA A 45 -0.72 3.08 -13.82
C ALA A 45 -2.24 3.08 -13.74
N SER A 46 -2.82 2.09 -13.07
CA SER A 46 -4.26 2.09 -12.80
C SER A 46 -4.54 2.69 -11.42
N PRO A 47 -5.77 3.16 -11.17
CA PRO A 47 -6.15 3.60 -9.82
C PRO A 47 -5.93 2.54 -8.75
N GLU A 48 -6.16 1.26 -9.09
CA GLU A 48 -5.96 0.12 -8.21
C GLU A 48 -4.49 -0.05 -7.86
N GLU A 49 -3.60 0.07 -8.84
CA GLU A 49 -2.15 0.04 -8.61
C GLU A 49 -1.70 1.22 -7.75
N LEU A 50 -2.28 2.41 -7.96
CA LEU A 50 -1.92 3.60 -7.20
C LEU A 50 -2.34 3.52 -5.73
N ILE A 51 -3.49 2.95 -5.40
CA ILE A 51 -3.87 2.75 -4.01
C ILE A 51 -2.98 1.69 -3.35
N LEU A 52 -2.61 0.64 -4.08
CA LEU A 52 -1.65 -0.36 -3.60
C LEU A 52 -0.28 0.26 -3.35
N ALA A 53 0.18 1.14 -4.24
CA ALA A 53 1.44 1.87 -4.05
C ALA A 53 1.39 2.75 -2.78
N ALA A 54 0.30 3.47 -2.58
CA ALA A 54 0.14 4.34 -1.42
C ALA A 54 0.18 3.56 -0.11
N ILE A 55 -0.60 2.49 0.01
CA ILE A 55 -0.64 1.69 1.24
C ILE A 55 0.67 0.93 1.46
N SER A 56 1.32 0.43 0.40
CA SER A 56 2.62 -0.23 0.49
C SER A 56 3.68 0.70 1.06
N ALA A 57 3.77 1.91 0.53
CA ALA A 57 4.74 2.91 1.00
C ALA A 57 4.46 3.29 2.45
N CYS A 58 3.21 3.61 2.77
CA CYS A 58 2.82 4.03 4.11
C CYS A 58 3.06 2.94 5.15
N PHE A 59 2.61 1.72 4.87
CA PHE A 59 2.78 0.60 5.80
C PHE A 59 4.26 0.24 5.98
N SER A 60 5.03 0.19 4.90
CA SER A 60 6.47 -0.13 4.96
C SER A 60 7.24 0.88 5.81
N MET A 61 7.00 2.18 5.60
CA MET A 61 7.63 3.22 6.40
C MET A 61 7.24 3.09 7.88
N THR A 62 5.96 2.91 8.16
CA THR A 62 5.46 2.79 9.53
C THR A 62 6.05 1.57 10.23
N LEU A 63 6.08 0.42 9.53
CA LEU A 63 6.68 -0.81 10.06
C LEU A 63 8.18 -0.62 10.33
N GLY A 64 8.89 0.00 9.39
CA GLY A 64 10.31 0.31 9.56
C GLY A 64 10.59 1.12 10.83
N PHE A 65 9.82 2.18 11.06
CA PHE A 65 9.96 3.01 12.26
C PHE A 65 9.63 2.23 13.54
N VAL A 66 8.61 1.39 13.53
CA VAL A 66 8.26 0.57 14.71
C VAL A 66 9.35 -0.44 15.03
N LEU A 67 9.90 -1.10 14.00
CA LEU A 67 10.99 -2.08 14.17
C LEU A 67 12.26 -1.41 14.70
N GLU A 68 12.60 -0.22 14.19
CA GLU A 68 13.75 0.54 14.69
C GLU A 68 13.59 0.91 16.16
N LYS A 69 12.41 1.42 16.55
CA LYS A 69 12.13 1.75 17.96
C LYS A 69 12.23 0.55 18.89
N ARG A 70 11.91 -0.63 18.37
CA ARG A 70 12.03 -1.89 19.11
C ARG A 70 13.44 -2.47 19.07
N LYS A 71 14.37 -1.82 18.38
CA LYS A 71 15.78 -2.25 18.22
C LYS A 71 15.88 -3.64 17.58
N ILE A 72 15.01 -3.93 16.63
CA ILE A 72 15.07 -5.15 15.83
C ILE A 72 15.91 -4.87 14.60
N ALA A 73 17.03 -5.58 14.46
CA ALA A 73 17.93 -5.42 13.32
C ALA A 73 17.32 -6.05 12.07
N VAL A 74 16.90 -5.22 11.14
CA VAL A 74 16.28 -5.62 9.88
C VAL A 74 17.19 -5.20 8.73
N THR A 75 17.51 -6.14 7.85
CA THR A 75 18.35 -5.90 6.67
C THR A 75 17.53 -5.33 5.52
N SER A 76 16.31 -5.84 5.33
CA SER A 76 15.41 -5.35 4.29
C SER A 76 13.94 -5.62 4.61
N ILE A 77 13.07 -4.80 4.05
CA ILE A 77 11.62 -5.02 4.01
C ILE A 77 11.21 -4.90 2.55
N GLU A 78 10.75 -6.01 1.98
CA GLU A 78 10.17 -6.04 0.65
C GLU A 78 8.66 -6.16 0.80
N MET A 79 7.89 -5.40 0.03
CA MET A 79 6.43 -5.43 0.11
C MET A 79 5.83 -5.94 -1.19
N HIS A 80 5.01 -6.98 -1.11
CA HIS A 80 4.10 -7.35 -2.17
C HIS A 80 2.69 -7.02 -1.71
N ALA A 81 1.96 -6.27 -2.51
CA ALA A 81 0.58 -5.88 -2.22
C ALA A 81 -0.34 -6.32 -3.35
N GLU A 82 -1.47 -6.86 -2.98
CA GLU A 82 -2.49 -7.27 -3.94
C GLU A 82 -3.87 -6.85 -3.44
N CYS A 83 -4.81 -6.67 -4.36
CA CYS A 83 -6.18 -6.37 -4.01
C CYS A 83 -7.16 -7.21 -4.82
N GLU A 84 -8.35 -7.36 -4.27
CA GLU A 84 -9.48 -7.98 -4.95
C GLU A 84 -10.54 -6.90 -5.21
N VAL A 85 -10.98 -6.84 -6.47
CA VAL A 85 -12.07 -5.99 -6.90
C VAL A 85 -13.20 -6.90 -7.35
N ASP A 86 -14.36 -6.77 -6.72
CA ASP A 86 -15.55 -7.51 -7.13
C ASP A 86 -16.58 -6.56 -7.76
N ARG A 87 -17.66 -7.15 -8.27
CA ARG A 87 -18.76 -6.41 -8.85
C ARG A 87 -20.04 -6.76 -8.12
N ILE A 88 -20.59 -5.79 -7.41
CA ILE A 88 -21.83 -5.91 -6.67
C ILE A 88 -22.86 -4.97 -7.31
N GLU A 89 -23.99 -5.49 -7.73
CA GLU A 89 -25.07 -4.69 -8.33
C GLU A 89 -24.60 -3.73 -9.44
N ARG A 90 -23.71 -4.22 -10.32
CA ARG A 90 -23.10 -3.47 -11.43
C ARG A 90 -22.05 -2.42 -11.02
N GLN A 91 -21.74 -2.27 -9.72
CA GLN A 91 -20.70 -1.38 -9.24
C GLN A 91 -19.43 -2.15 -8.91
N LEU A 92 -18.29 -1.56 -9.25
CA LEU A 92 -16.98 -2.09 -8.86
C LEU A 92 -16.72 -1.74 -7.40
N HIS A 93 -16.21 -2.73 -6.68
CA HIS A 93 -15.98 -2.64 -5.25
C HIS A 93 -14.58 -3.13 -4.92
N LEU A 94 -13.78 -2.30 -4.30
CA LEU A 94 -12.49 -2.73 -3.75
C LEU A 94 -12.78 -3.51 -2.46
N ALA A 95 -12.76 -4.84 -2.58
CA ALA A 95 -13.19 -5.73 -1.49
C ALA A 95 -12.12 -5.90 -0.43
N SER A 96 -10.87 -6.16 -0.84
CA SER A 96 -9.78 -6.43 0.08
C SER A 96 -8.43 -5.98 -0.47
N ILE A 97 -7.51 -5.69 0.45
CA ILE A 97 -6.09 -5.49 0.18
C ILE A 97 -5.32 -6.45 1.08
N THR A 98 -4.39 -7.20 0.49
CA THR A 98 -3.47 -8.07 1.23
C THR A 98 -2.05 -7.53 1.10
N LEU A 99 -1.43 -7.24 2.23
CA LEU A 99 -0.04 -6.80 2.31
C LEU A 99 0.83 -7.99 2.73
N LYS A 100 1.86 -8.28 1.96
CA LYS A 100 2.77 -9.40 2.21
C LYS A 100 4.19 -8.89 2.40
N PRO A 101 4.52 -8.33 3.59
CA PRO A 101 5.88 -7.88 3.87
C PRO A 101 6.81 -9.08 4.06
N ARG A 102 7.92 -9.06 3.34
CA ARG A 102 9.03 -10.00 3.51
C ARG A 102 10.12 -9.27 4.26
N ILE A 103 10.37 -9.71 5.48
CA ILE A 103 11.28 -9.06 6.42
C ILE A 103 12.52 -9.93 6.57
N THR A 104 13.68 -9.39 6.17
CA THR A 104 14.95 -10.08 6.32
C THR A 104 15.63 -9.55 7.58
N VAL A 105 15.99 -10.46 8.50
CA VAL A 105 16.60 -10.13 9.79
C VAL A 105 18.02 -10.72 9.86
N GLU A 106 18.86 -10.16 10.72
CA GLU A 106 20.22 -10.68 10.95
C GLU A 106 20.19 -12.01 11.72
N GLU A 107 19.33 -12.10 12.74
CA GLU A 107 19.11 -13.30 13.52
C GLU A 107 17.66 -13.69 13.52
N ASP A 108 17.35 -14.88 13.06
CA ASP A 108 16.00 -15.43 13.04
C ASP A 108 15.82 -16.42 14.18
N ASN A 109 14.98 -16.06 15.12
CA ASN A 109 14.62 -16.91 16.26
C ASN A 109 13.16 -16.65 16.65
N ALA A 110 12.63 -17.48 17.55
CA ALA A 110 11.24 -17.39 17.97
C ALA A 110 10.89 -16.05 18.62
N GLN A 111 11.81 -15.46 19.38
CA GLN A 111 11.59 -14.16 20.04
C GLN A 111 11.51 -13.03 19.01
N ILE A 112 12.42 -13.00 18.04
CA ILE A 112 12.43 -12.01 16.96
C ILE A 112 11.15 -12.10 16.14
N ARG A 113 10.70 -13.30 15.80
CA ARG A 113 9.44 -13.50 15.06
C ARG A 113 8.23 -12.97 15.84
N GLN A 114 8.20 -13.20 17.14
CA GLN A 114 7.14 -12.70 18.00
C GLN A 114 7.17 -11.17 18.09
N ASP A 115 8.35 -10.57 18.22
CA ASP A 115 8.53 -9.12 18.27
C ASP A 115 8.14 -8.46 16.95
N ILE A 116 8.46 -9.09 15.83
CA ILE A 116 8.04 -8.63 14.49
C ILE A 116 6.52 -8.67 14.37
N LYS A 117 5.87 -9.73 14.82
CA LYS A 117 4.41 -9.83 14.80
C LYS A 117 3.76 -8.70 15.60
N ALA A 118 4.27 -8.40 16.77
CA ALA A 118 3.81 -7.26 17.58
C ALA A 118 4.05 -5.92 16.88
N ALA A 119 5.18 -5.77 16.19
CA ALA A 119 5.50 -4.57 15.42
C ALA A 119 4.53 -4.39 14.24
N ILE A 120 4.16 -5.45 13.55
CA ILE A 120 3.17 -5.44 12.47
C ILE A 120 1.80 -4.99 12.97
N GLU A 121 1.34 -5.53 14.10
CA GLU A 121 0.08 -5.13 14.72
C GLU A 121 0.10 -3.63 15.10
N ARG A 122 1.22 -3.13 15.58
CA ARG A 122 1.38 -1.71 15.88
C ARG A 122 1.37 -0.87 14.61
N ALA A 123 2.04 -1.32 13.55
CA ALA A 123 2.08 -0.63 12.26
C ALA A 123 0.69 -0.55 11.62
N GLU A 124 -0.12 -1.61 11.72
CA GLU A 124 -1.50 -1.60 11.23
C GLU A 124 -2.32 -0.48 11.89
N ARG A 125 -2.18 -0.31 13.20
CA ARG A 125 -2.89 0.74 13.92
C ARG A 125 -2.39 2.15 13.62
N ALA A 126 -1.13 2.29 13.22
CA ALA A 126 -0.48 3.58 13.00
C ALA A 126 -0.42 4.01 11.53
N CYS A 127 -0.67 3.10 10.59
CA CYS A 127 -0.61 3.42 9.16
C CYS A 127 -1.78 4.33 8.75
N LEU A 128 -1.45 5.54 8.29
CA LEU A 128 -2.45 6.54 7.90
C LEU A 128 -3.38 6.03 6.81
N ILE A 129 -2.82 5.41 5.75
CA ILE A 129 -3.62 4.95 4.61
C ILE A 129 -4.51 3.78 5.01
N SER A 130 -3.99 2.82 5.80
CA SER A 130 -4.80 1.71 6.32
C SER A 130 -5.99 2.24 7.13
N ASN A 131 -5.75 3.23 7.99
CA ASN A 131 -6.80 3.82 8.80
C ASN A 131 -7.84 4.57 7.98
N ALA A 132 -7.42 5.20 6.87
CA ALA A 132 -8.31 5.95 5.99
C ALA A 132 -9.35 5.06 5.30
N ILE A 133 -9.00 3.80 4.99
CA ILE A 133 -9.88 2.88 4.25
C ILE A 133 -10.45 1.75 5.11
N ARG A 134 -10.00 1.62 6.35
CA ARG A 134 -10.49 0.60 7.28
C ARG A 134 -11.99 0.75 7.52
N GLY A 135 -12.68 -0.41 7.55
CA GLY A 135 -14.13 -0.43 7.67
C GLY A 135 -14.86 -0.43 6.32
N ASN A 136 -14.19 -0.01 5.23
CA ASN A 136 -14.71 -0.05 3.87
C ASN A 136 -14.01 -1.13 3.03
N VAL A 137 -12.73 -1.35 3.28
CA VAL A 137 -11.91 -2.36 2.60
C VAL A 137 -11.30 -3.27 3.66
N GLU A 138 -11.40 -4.58 3.45
CA GLU A 138 -10.74 -5.55 4.32
C GLU A 138 -9.23 -5.51 4.08
N ILE A 139 -8.45 -5.30 5.13
CA ILE A 139 -6.99 -5.25 5.05
C ILE A 139 -6.43 -6.46 5.79
N ARG A 140 -5.60 -7.24 5.10
CA ARG A 140 -4.91 -8.41 5.64
C ARG A 140 -3.41 -8.19 5.54
N VAL A 141 -2.68 -8.66 6.53
CA VAL A 141 -1.22 -8.67 6.51
C VAL A 141 -0.73 -10.11 6.69
N GLU A 142 0.06 -10.58 5.74
CA GLU A 142 0.64 -11.92 5.73
C GLU A 142 2.17 -11.77 5.66
N GLU A 143 2.82 -11.76 6.80
CA GLU A 143 4.27 -11.56 6.87
C GLU A 143 5.06 -12.83 6.58
N GLU A 144 6.25 -12.65 6.01
CA GLU A 144 7.27 -13.66 5.87
C GLU A 144 8.56 -13.13 6.51
N VAL A 145 9.13 -13.88 7.45
CA VAL A 145 10.39 -13.53 8.12
C VAL A 145 11.46 -14.52 7.66
N ARG A 146 12.60 -13.99 7.27
CA ARG A 146 13.76 -14.80 6.87
C ARG A 146 15.08 -14.17 7.32
N SER A 147 16.12 -14.96 7.35
CA SER A 147 17.48 -14.50 7.60
C SER A 147 18.33 -14.49 6.34
#